data_87d444f885fb0428bcf63830acd5d3fc
#
_entry.id   87d444f885fb0428bcf63830acd5d3fc
#
_cell.length_a   1.000
_cell.length_b   1.000
_cell.length_c   1.000
_cell.angle_alpha   90.00
_cell.angle_beta   90.00
_cell.angle_gamma   90.00
#
_symmetry.space_group_name_H-M   'P 1'
#
loop_
_entity.id
_entity.type
_entity.pdbx_description
1 polymer ?
#
loop_
_entity_poly.entity_id
_entity_poly.type
_entity_poly.pdbx_seq_one_letter_code
_entity_poly.pdbx_strand_id
1 'polypeptide(L)'
;AISYPHGRPLSGHAYEAIAADAIARFQRLSGRDVRFQTGTDEHGLKMAQKARETGVTPRELADEMSGYFREMCDALAISHDRFIRTVEPANHRAAQALW
;
A
#
# COMPACT_ATOMS: atom_id res chain seq x y z
N ALA A 1 -5.05 -3.25 5.59
CA ALA A 1 -5.60 -2.85 4.29
C ALA A 1 -4.47 -2.45 3.34
N ILE A 2 -4.70 -2.56 2.04
CA ILE A 2 -3.82 -2.04 0.98
C ILE A 2 -4.65 -1.10 0.10
N SER A 3 -3.99 -0.11 -0.48
CA SER A 3 -4.66 0.96 -1.23
C SER A 3 -4.48 0.80 -2.74
N TYR A 4 -5.48 1.20 -3.52
CA TYR A 4 -5.36 1.28 -4.97
C TYR A 4 -4.66 2.59 -5.39
N PRO A 5 -3.44 2.52 -5.96
CA PRO A 5 -2.66 3.71 -6.29
C PRO A 5 -2.96 4.22 -7.71
N HIS A 6 -4.22 4.41 -8.07
CA HIS A 6 -4.62 4.97 -9.36
C HIS A 6 -4.54 6.52 -9.41
N GLY A 7 -4.13 7.14 -8.31
CA GLY A 7 -3.89 8.56 -8.13
C GLY A 7 -3.14 8.82 -6.83
N ARG A 8 -2.86 10.09 -6.54
CA ARG A 8 -2.22 10.48 -5.28
C ARG A 8 -3.09 10.12 -4.07
N PRO A 9 -2.50 9.88 -2.88
CA PRO A 9 -3.25 9.63 -1.65
C PRO A 9 -4.23 10.75 -1.34
N LEU A 10 -5.40 10.38 -0.87
CA LEU A 10 -6.45 11.27 -0.39
C LEU A 10 -6.62 11.13 1.13
N SER A 11 -7.39 12.03 1.73
CA SER A 11 -7.66 12.01 3.17
C SER A 11 -8.25 10.68 3.67
N GLY A 12 -9.04 9.99 2.83
CA GLY A 12 -9.57 8.66 3.15
C GLY A 12 -8.47 7.62 3.33
N HIS A 13 -7.44 7.63 2.48
CA HIS A 13 -6.30 6.73 2.62
C HIS A 13 -5.48 7.03 3.89
N ALA A 14 -5.28 8.32 4.20
CA ALA A 14 -4.64 8.74 5.43
C ALA A 14 -5.42 8.28 6.67
N TYR A 15 -6.74 8.41 6.64
CA TYR A 15 -7.63 7.97 7.71
C TYR A 15 -7.50 6.46 7.97
N GLU A 16 -7.55 5.63 6.92
CA GLU A 16 -7.37 4.18 7.05
C GLU A 16 -6.01 3.82 7.65
N ALA A 17 -4.95 4.46 7.16
CA ALA A 17 -3.60 4.22 7.66
C ALA A 17 -3.46 4.59 9.14
N ILE A 18 -3.97 5.75 9.55
CA ILE A 18 -3.94 6.22 10.94
C ILE A 18 -4.77 5.31 11.84
N ALA A 19 -5.97 4.91 11.41
CA ALA A 19 -6.83 4.02 12.19
C ALA A 19 -6.18 2.66 12.43
N ALA A 20 -5.61 2.06 11.38
CA ALA A 20 -4.90 0.79 11.49
C ALA A 20 -3.64 0.91 12.37
N ASP A 21 -2.90 2.02 12.24
CA ASP A 21 -1.72 2.30 13.06
C ASP A 21 -2.06 2.46 14.54
N ALA A 22 -3.15 3.17 14.85
CA ALA A 22 -3.64 3.32 16.23
C ALA A 22 -3.96 1.96 16.87
N ILE A 23 -4.61 1.06 16.13
CA ILE A 23 -4.91 -0.31 16.59
C ILE A 23 -3.60 -1.09 16.80
N ALA A 24 -2.66 -1.02 15.86
CA ALA A 24 -1.39 -1.71 15.97
C ALA A 24 -0.59 -1.25 17.19
N ARG A 25 -0.50 0.07 17.40
CA ARG A 25 0.17 0.66 18.58
C ARG A 25 -0.50 0.25 19.90
N PHE A 26 -1.83 0.29 19.94
CA PHE A 26 -2.59 -0.14 21.12
C PHE A 26 -2.32 -1.60 21.47
N GLN A 27 -2.32 -2.49 20.47
CA GLN A 27 -2.06 -3.90 20.69
C GLN A 27 -0.62 -4.17 21.15
N ARG A 28 0.36 -3.42 20.63
CA ARG A 28 1.76 -3.50 21.09
C ARG A 28 1.89 -3.03 22.55
N LEU A 29 1.23 -1.94 22.91
CA LEU A 29 1.20 -1.45 24.29
C LEU A 29 0.55 -2.47 25.25
N SER A 30 -0.39 -3.27 24.75
CA SER A 30 -1.02 -4.36 25.50
C SER A 30 -0.14 -5.63 25.59
N GLY A 31 1.09 -5.58 25.10
CA GLY A 31 2.04 -6.70 25.17
C GLY A 31 1.83 -7.79 24.11
N ARG A 32 1.04 -7.53 23.07
CA ARG A 32 0.81 -8.50 21.98
C ARG A 32 1.92 -8.42 20.94
N ASP A 33 2.24 -9.56 20.35
CA ASP A 33 3.06 -9.62 19.15
C ASP A 33 2.22 -9.17 17.94
N VAL A 34 2.60 -8.04 17.35
CA VAL A 34 1.83 -7.38 16.29
C VAL A 34 2.67 -7.26 15.04
N ARG A 35 2.18 -7.82 13.95
CA ARG A 35 2.70 -7.55 12.61
C ARG A 35 1.73 -6.68 11.84
N PHE A 36 2.15 -5.45 11.56
CA PHE A 36 1.35 -4.48 10.81
C PHE A 36 1.89 -4.35 9.38
N GLN A 37 1.08 -4.76 8.41
CA GLN A 37 1.41 -4.68 6.99
C GLN A 37 0.42 -3.78 6.27
N THR A 38 0.95 -2.89 5.44
CA THR A 38 0.20 -2.05 4.51
C THR A 38 0.84 -2.12 3.13
N GLY A 39 0.33 -1.34 2.18
CA GLY A 39 0.92 -1.31 0.84
C GLY A 39 -0.04 -0.86 -0.24
N THR A 40 0.29 -1.20 -1.47
CA THR A 40 -0.48 -0.82 -2.66
C THR A 40 -0.88 -2.03 -3.50
N ASP A 41 -2.17 -2.05 -3.92
CA ASP A 41 -2.69 -2.99 -4.90
C ASP A 41 -2.59 -2.38 -6.30
N GLU A 42 -1.64 -2.86 -7.08
CA GLU A 42 -1.18 -2.22 -8.31
C GLU A 42 -1.70 -2.89 -9.58
N HIS A 43 -2.62 -3.84 -9.44
CA HIS A 43 -3.24 -4.53 -10.57
C HIS A 43 -4.62 -3.96 -10.91
N GLY A 44 -5.09 -4.25 -12.12
CA GLY A 44 -6.44 -3.98 -12.54
C GLY A 44 -6.58 -2.98 -13.68
N LEU A 45 -7.81 -2.95 -14.23
CA LEU A 45 -8.14 -2.18 -15.42
C LEU A 45 -7.97 -0.67 -15.22
N LYS A 46 -8.29 -0.16 -14.03
CA LYS A 46 -8.17 1.27 -13.72
C LYS A 46 -6.74 1.79 -13.82
N MET A 47 -5.76 0.98 -13.39
CA MET A 47 -4.34 1.31 -13.54
C MET A 47 -3.94 1.38 -15.01
N ALA A 48 -4.37 0.41 -15.82
CA ALA A 48 -4.07 0.38 -17.24
C ALA A 48 -4.73 1.55 -18.00
N GLN A 49 -5.97 1.89 -17.65
CA GLN A 49 -6.67 3.04 -18.23
C GLN A 49 -5.96 4.36 -17.89
N LYS A 50 -5.63 4.56 -16.61
CA LYS A 50 -4.95 5.76 -16.16
C LYS A 50 -3.56 5.92 -16.77
N ALA A 51 -2.81 4.83 -16.88
CA ALA A 51 -1.51 4.83 -17.55
C ALA A 51 -1.62 5.26 -19.03
N ARG A 52 -2.63 4.78 -19.75
CA ARG A 52 -2.89 5.21 -21.14
C ARG A 52 -3.23 6.71 -21.23
N GLU A 53 -4.07 7.22 -20.32
CA GLU A 53 -4.43 8.65 -20.27
C GLU A 53 -3.22 9.54 -20.02
N THR A 54 -2.28 9.10 -19.21
CA THR A 54 -1.07 9.86 -18.84
C THR A 54 0.12 9.59 -19.77
N GLY A 55 0.01 8.66 -20.72
CA GLY A 55 1.06 8.34 -21.67
C GLY A 55 2.26 7.60 -21.10
N VAL A 56 2.08 6.90 -19.97
CA VAL A 56 3.12 6.10 -19.32
C VAL A 56 2.72 4.61 -19.31
N THR A 57 3.66 3.74 -18.98
CA THR A 57 3.33 2.34 -18.77
C THR A 57 2.62 2.13 -17.43
N PRO A 58 1.79 1.08 -17.29
CA PRO A 58 1.17 0.74 -16.00
C PRO A 58 2.20 0.55 -14.88
N ARG A 59 3.39 0.06 -15.20
CA ARG A 59 4.48 -0.14 -14.24
C ARG A 59 5.05 1.18 -13.75
N GLU A 60 5.33 2.11 -14.64
CA GLU A 60 5.83 3.45 -14.30
C GLU A 60 4.82 4.21 -13.44
N LEU A 61 3.54 4.15 -13.81
CA LEU A 61 2.48 4.75 -13.00
C LEU A 61 2.42 4.14 -11.60
N ALA A 62 2.48 2.82 -11.50
CA ALA A 62 2.48 2.11 -10.21
C ALA A 62 3.69 2.48 -9.35
N ASP A 63 4.88 2.57 -9.94
CA ASP A 63 6.11 2.95 -9.24
C ASP A 63 6.00 4.36 -8.67
N GLU A 64 5.52 5.32 -9.46
CA GLU A 64 5.32 6.70 -9.02
C GLU A 64 4.26 6.80 -7.91
N MET A 65 3.08 6.26 -8.14
CA MET A 65 1.95 6.38 -7.21
C MET A 65 2.23 5.66 -5.89
N SER A 66 2.82 4.47 -5.94
CA SER A 66 3.24 3.74 -4.72
C SER A 66 4.24 4.53 -3.89
N GLY A 67 5.11 5.31 -4.54
CA GLY A 67 6.02 6.26 -3.89
C GLY A 67 5.26 7.28 -3.04
N TYR A 68 4.22 7.91 -3.58
CA TYR A 68 3.40 8.88 -2.83
C TYR A 68 2.67 8.25 -1.63
N PHE A 69 2.20 7.01 -1.74
CA PHE A 69 1.59 6.31 -0.60
C PHE A 69 2.61 6.01 0.50
N ARG A 70 3.84 5.67 0.12
CA ARG A 70 4.93 5.47 1.08
C ARG A 70 5.31 6.78 1.78
N GLU A 71 5.44 7.87 1.04
CA GLU A 71 5.67 9.21 1.59
C GLU A 71 4.57 9.64 2.56
N MET A 72 3.30 9.35 2.25
CA MET A 72 2.18 9.60 3.17
C MET A 72 2.35 8.81 4.47
N CYS A 73 2.70 7.53 4.40
CA CYS A 73 2.93 6.71 5.59
C CYS A 73 4.09 7.25 6.43
N ASP A 74 5.17 7.71 5.79
CA ASP A 74 6.33 8.30 6.47
C ASP A 74 5.96 9.62 7.15
N ALA A 75 5.24 10.51 6.44
CA ALA A 75 4.80 11.79 6.96
C ALA A 75 3.85 11.66 8.16
N LEU A 76 3.04 10.61 8.19
CA LEU A 76 2.11 10.29 9.28
C LEU A 76 2.73 9.41 10.37
N ALA A 77 4.01 9.09 10.27
CA ALA A 77 4.71 8.18 11.19
C ALA A 77 3.99 6.84 11.40
N ILE A 78 3.43 6.28 10.33
CA ILE A 78 2.74 4.97 10.36
C ILE A 78 3.74 3.88 10.73
N SER A 79 3.46 3.12 11.78
CA SER A 79 4.37 2.12 12.36
C SER A 79 4.26 0.73 11.70
N HIS A 80 4.04 0.69 10.38
CA HIS A 80 3.99 -0.57 9.64
C HIS A 80 5.36 -1.28 9.65
N ASP A 81 5.32 -2.60 9.77
CA ASP A 81 6.52 -3.46 9.69
C ASP A 81 6.91 -3.72 8.23
N ARG A 82 5.95 -3.73 7.35
CA ARG A 82 6.16 -3.94 5.91
C ARG A 82 5.19 -3.12 5.06
N PHE A 83 5.75 -2.49 4.05
CA PHE A 83 5.00 -1.91 2.93
C PHE A 83 5.14 -2.84 1.73
N ILE A 84 4.05 -3.51 1.35
CA ILE A 84 4.03 -4.45 0.23
C ILE A 84 3.48 -3.80 -1.03
N ARG A 85 4.04 -4.19 -2.17
CA ARG A 85 3.50 -3.87 -3.49
C ARG A 85 3.07 -5.17 -4.15
N THR A 86 1.85 -5.23 -4.71
CA THR A 86 1.35 -6.48 -5.30
C THR A 86 2.13 -6.94 -6.54
N VAL A 87 2.88 -6.03 -7.17
CA VAL A 87 3.81 -6.34 -8.28
C VAL A 87 5.16 -6.90 -7.83
N GLU A 88 5.42 -7.00 -6.54
CA GLU A 88 6.68 -7.55 -6.03
C GLU A 88 6.78 -9.06 -6.26
N PRO A 89 7.98 -9.59 -6.61
CA PRO A 89 8.18 -11.02 -6.77
C PRO A 89 7.81 -11.85 -5.53
N ALA A 90 7.97 -11.27 -4.33
CA ALA A 90 7.60 -11.93 -3.08
C ALA A 90 6.09 -12.15 -2.99
N ASN A 91 5.28 -11.20 -3.44
CA ASN A 91 3.83 -11.34 -3.50
C ASN A 91 3.41 -12.41 -4.52
N HIS A 92 4.03 -12.40 -5.70
CA HIS A 92 3.76 -13.41 -6.73
C HIS A 92 4.07 -14.82 -6.24
N ARG A 93 5.23 -15.02 -5.59
CA ARG A 93 5.59 -16.33 -5.01
C ARG A 93 4.60 -16.78 -3.93
N ALA A 94 4.17 -15.86 -3.07
CA ALA A 94 3.20 -16.16 -2.03
C ALA A 94 1.84 -16.57 -2.61
N ALA A 95 1.36 -15.85 -3.62
CA ALA A 95 0.12 -16.16 -4.31
C ALA A 95 0.18 -17.54 -5.00
N GLN A 96 1.29 -17.84 -5.68
CA GLN A 96 1.50 -19.13 -6.33
C GLN A 96 1.57 -20.29 -5.33
N ALA A 97 2.17 -20.06 -4.16
CA ALA A 97 2.26 -21.10 -3.13
C ALA A 97 0.90 -21.37 -2.45
N LEU A 98 0.00 -20.40 -2.48
CA LEU A 98 -1.35 -20.53 -1.92
C LEU A 98 -2.32 -21.21 -2.89
N TRP A 99 -2.10 -21.05 -4.18
CA TRP A 99 -2.93 -21.58 -5.26
C TRP A 99 -2.63 -23.06 -5.54
#